data_cf7e9448c9b5ea4dde6f93cbfad475a5
#
_entry.id   cf7e9448c9b5ea4dde6f93cbfad475a5
#
_cell.length_a   1.000
_cell.length_b   1.000
_cell.length_c   1.000
_cell.angle_alpha   90.00
_cell.angle_beta   90.00
_cell.angle_gamma   90.00
#
_symmetry.space_group_name_H-M   'P 1'
#
loop_
_entity.id
_entity.type
_entity.pdbx_description
1 polymer ?
#
loop_
_entity_poly.entity_id
_entity_poly.type
_entity_poly.pdbx_seq_one_letter_code
_entity_poly.pdbx_strand_id
1 'polypeptide(L)'
;MSHGLNVSALCRVTNFETARRILGKNGLHFAAEALAARIVAGAAGVQLVGVGRDLIEFEIAAADREEATACLRALRDALDAQQRDVLPEVRLEFAVGAACAAVEERDTLRLLEVAEIALERAGDAGGFEMIDLSLADHAVDRLTLIADLPRAIAAGELFLHYQPKINVRQQQVSSAEALIRWQHPERGLVMPGDFIAAAEDSGLIGPLTLWTLRQVIADQRRLAALGHDIPLFLNISGMLLANAGFIDEVCEIITANPAAKLGFEITETAVIRDPESAIRHLQRFADHGVVLAIDDYGAGLSSLAYLKQLPAKELKIDKMFITQLTSSHRDPLIVRSTIDLAHALEMEVTAEGVETPAALALLSVMGCDLVQGYLISRPVPFPALCSYLGEQDQLAETMASRPVFLRSGSSWTRA
;
A
#
# COMPACT_ATOMS: atom_id res chain seq x y z
N MET A 1 -7.17 0.17 -36.97
CA MET A 1 -6.07 0.59 -36.08
C MET A 1 -6.00 -0.48 -35.02
N SER A 2 -4.89 -1.22 -34.94
CA SER A 2 -4.74 -2.26 -33.93
C SER A 2 -4.60 -1.57 -32.58
N HIS A 3 -5.63 -1.67 -31.75
CA HIS A 3 -5.58 -1.21 -30.37
C HIS A 3 -4.70 -2.23 -29.61
N GLY A 4 -3.46 -1.87 -29.32
CA GLY A 4 -2.59 -2.69 -28.47
C GLY A 4 -3.13 -2.78 -27.04
N LEU A 5 -2.73 -3.82 -26.32
CA LEU A 5 -3.06 -4.01 -24.91
C LEU A 5 -1.82 -3.81 -24.04
N ASN A 6 -2.01 -3.15 -22.91
CA ASN A 6 -1.08 -3.17 -21.80
C ASN A 6 -1.50 -4.26 -20.80
N VAL A 7 -0.55 -5.07 -20.37
CA VAL A 7 -0.77 -6.14 -19.41
C VAL A 7 0.12 -5.92 -18.20
N SER A 8 -0.45 -5.82 -17.01
CA SER A 8 0.27 -5.92 -15.75
C SER A 8 0.22 -7.37 -15.27
N ALA A 9 1.37 -7.97 -15.02
CA ALA A 9 1.50 -9.36 -14.59
C ALA A 9 2.26 -9.45 -13.27
N LEU A 10 1.64 -10.10 -12.29
CA LEU A 10 2.16 -10.34 -10.96
C LEU A 10 2.51 -11.82 -10.80
N CYS A 11 3.76 -12.12 -10.47
CA CYS A 11 4.26 -13.46 -10.26
C CYS A 11 4.64 -13.63 -8.78
N ARG A 12 3.82 -14.34 -7.99
CA ARG A 12 4.07 -14.59 -6.57
C ARG A 12 4.79 -15.92 -6.37
N VAL A 13 5.83 -15.90 -5.55
CA VAL A 13 6.52 -17.11 -5.07
C VAL A 13 5.67 -17.75 -3.98
N THR A 14 4.97 -18.83 -4.28
CA THR A 14 4.01 -19.46 -3.35
C THR A 14 4.70 -20.24 -2.22
N ASN A 15 5.89 -20.78 -2.46
CA ASN A 15 6.70 -21.47 -1.45
C ASN A 15 7.79 -20.57 -0.84
N PHE A 16 7.54 -19.25 -0.76
CA PHE A 16 8.47 -18.22 -0.31
C PHE A 16 9.15 -18.53 1.03
N GLU A 17 8.39 -18.90 2.05
CA GLU A 17 8.94 -19.15 3.39
C GLU A 17 9.94 -20.33 3.40
N THR A 18 9.66 -21.37 2.61
CA THR A 18 10.58 -22.50 2.46
C THR A 18 11.86 -22.10 1.72
N ALA A 19 11.71 -21.39 0.62
CA ALA A 19 12.84 -20.90 -0.18
C ALA A 19 13.72 -19.93 0.64
N ARG A 20 13.11 -19.05 1.42
CA ARG A 20 13.81 -18.09 2.29
C ARG A 20 14.62 -18.78 3.37
N ARG A 21 14.14 -19.87 3.97
CA ARG A 21 14.88 -20.63 4.99
C ARG A 21 16.15 -21.25 4.43
N ILE A 22 16.13 -21.65 3.15
CA ILE A 22 17.28 -22.30 2.50
C ILE A 22 18.28 -21.25 2.00
N LEU A 23 17.81 -20.21 1.32
CA LEU A 23 18.66 -19.22 0.62
C LEU A 23 19.03 -18.01 1.48
N GLY A 24 18.32 -17.80 2.60
CA GLY A 24 18.37 -16.56 3.35
C GLY A 24 17.64 -15.41 2.66
N LYS A 25 17.37 -14.30 3.38
CA LYS A 25 16.60 -13.14 2.89
C LYS A 25 17.25 -12.52 1.65
N ASN A 26 18.55 -12.25 1.70
CA ASN A 26 19.27 -11.60 0.60
C ASN A 26 19.47 -12.55 -0.58
N GLY A 27 19.73 -13.84 -0.34
CA GLY A 27 19.91 -14.83 -1.40
C GLY A 27 18.67 -15.02 -2.26
N LEU A 28 17.49 -15.06 -1.66
CA LEU A 28 16.23 -15.18 -2.38
C LEU A 28 15.91 -13.92 -3.21
N HIS A 29 16.16 -12.72 -2.65
CA HIS A 29 15.96 -11.47 -3.37
C HIS A 29 16.87 -11.36 -4.60
N PHE A 30 18.17 -11.61 -4.45
CA PHE A 30 19.12 -11.62 -5.58
C PHE A 30 18.77 -12.66 -6.64
N ALA A 31 18.25 -13.81 -6.21
CA ALA A 31 17.83 -14.85 -7.13
C ALA A 31 16.57 -14.43 -7.92
N ALA A 32 15.60 -13.79 -7.28
CA ALA A 32 14.41 -13.25 -7.93
C ALA A 32 14.77 -12.15 -8.94
N GLU A 33 15.67 -11.23 -8.58
CA GLU A 33 16.18 -10.20 -9.50
C GLU A 33 16.92 -10.81 -10.70
N ALA A 34 17.81 -11.78 -10.47
CA ALA A 34 18.55 -12.45 -11.53
C ALA A 34 17.62 -13.22 -12.50
N LEU A 35 16.58 -13.86 -11.93
CA LEU A 35 15.57 -14.56 -12.73
C LEU A 35 14.76 -13.58 -13.58
N ALA A 36 14.27 -12.49 -12.97
CA ALA A 36 13.52 -11.45 -13.66
C ALA A 36 14.34 -10.81 -14.80
N ALA A 37 15.59 -10.48 -14.55
CA ALA A 37 16.49 -9.91 -15.56
C ALA A 37 16.71 -10.86 -16.75
N ARG A 38 16.83 -12.16 -16.52
CA ARG A 38 16.98 -13.17 -17.59
C ARG A 38 15.72 -13.30 -18.43
N ILE A 39 14.55 -13.24 -17.79
CA ILE A 39 13.26 -13.30 -18.48
C ILE A 39 13.12 -12.11 -19.42
N VAL A 40 13.36 -10.89 -18.93
CA VAL A 40 13.30 -9.68 -19.75
C VAL A 40 14.29 -9.72 -20.92
N ALA A 41 15.49 -10.26 -20.71
CA ALA A 41 16.50 -10.41 -21.77
C ALA A 41 16.08 -11.42 -22.87
N GLY A 42 15.21 -12.39 -22.52
CA GLY A 42 14.76 -13.46 -23.43
C GLY A 42 13.39 -13.23 -24.07
N ALA A 43 12.61 -12.27 -23.61
CA ALA A 43 11.22 -12.05 -24.03
C ALA A 43 10.99 -10.64 -24.59
N ALA A 44 10.69 -10.54 -25.89
CA ALA A 44 10.36 -9.26 -26.51
C ALA A 44 9.03 -8.73 -25.93
N GLY A 45 8.98 -7.43 -25.64
CA GLY A 45 7.76 -6.76 -25.13
C GLY A 45 7.49 -6.94 -23.63
N VAL A 46 8.36 -7.65 -22.89
CA VAL A 46 8.27 -7.80 -21.43
C VAL A 46 9.21 -6.81 -20.75
N GLN A 47 8.70 -6.04 -19.82
CA GLN A 47 9.48 -5.11 -19.00
C GLN A 47 9.35 -5.50 -17.52
N LEU A 48 10.44 -5.41 -16.76
CA LEU A 48 10.43 -5.56 -15.32
C LEU A 48 10.05 -4.25 -14.69
N VAL A 49 8.99 -4.25 -13.87
CA VAL A 49 8.57 -3.10 -13.08
C VAL A 49 9.23 -3.12 -11.71
N GLY A 50 9.20 -4.29 -11.04
CA GLY A 50 9.77 -4.41 -9.72
C GLY A 50 9.93 -5.85 -9.24
N VAL A 51 10.80 -6.00 -8.21
CA VAL A 51 10.96 -7.25 -7.46
C VAL A 51 10.73 -6.94 -5.98
N GLY A 52 9.60 -7.39 -5.48
CA GLY A 52 9.24 -7.29 -4.07
C GLY A 52 9.80 -8.45 -3.24
N ARG A 53 9.23 -8.63 -2.06
CA ARG A 53 9.62 -9.69 -1.12
C ARG A 53 9.39 -11.09 -1.70
N ASP A 54 8.18 -11.36 -2.18
CA ASP A 54 7.69 -12.64 -2.71
C ASP A 54 6.99 -12.47 -4.06
N LEU A 55 7.14 -11.31 -4.67
CA LEU A 55 6.42 -10.90 -5.87
C LEU A 55 7.40 -10.31 -6.89
N ILE A 56 7.20 -10.69 -8.16
CA ILE A 56 7.87 -10.09 -9.31
C ILE A 56 6.79 -9.48 -10.20
N GLU A 57 6.97 -8.23 -10.59
CA GLU A 57 6.02 -7.49 -11.41
C GLU A 57 6.59 -7.21 -12.79
N PHE A 58 5.80 -7.55 -13.81
CA PHE A 58 6.13 -7.32 -15.22
C PHE A 58 5.03 -6.51 -15.91
N GLU A 59 5.45 -5.65 -16.81
CA GLU A 59 4.58 -5.06 -17.85
C GLU A 59 4.84 -5.75 -19.18
N ILE A 60 3.73 -6.04 -19.89
CA ILE A 60 3.79 -6.72 -21.20
C ILE A 60 2.92 -5.92 -22.18
N ALA A 61 3.50 -5.59 -23.34
CA ALA A 61 2.76 -5.02 -24.47
C ALA A 61 2.33 -6.16 -25.41
N ALA A 62 1.05 -6.21 -25.74
CA ALA A 62 0.47 -7.19 -26.66
C ALA A 62 -0.44 -6.53 -27.69
N ALA A 63 -0.58 -7.11 -28.88
CA ALA A 63 -1.47 -6.58 -29.89
C ALA A 63 -2.94 -6.89 -29.58
N ASP A 64 -3.20 -8.03 -28.95
CA ASP A 64 -4.53 -8.48 -28.58
C ASP A 64 -4.49 -9.43 -27.37
N ARG A 65 -5.67 -9.91 -26.94
CA ARG A 65 -5.83 -10.80 -25.79
C ARG A 65 -5.20 -12.18 -26.01
N GLU A 66 -5.19 -12.68 -27.23
CA GLU A 66 -4.61 -13.98 -27.55
C GLU A 66 -3.08 -13.92 -27.41
N GLU A 67 -2.47 -12.87 -27.92
CA GLU A 67 -1.04 -12.60 -27.76
C GLU A 67 -0.69 -12.35 -26.29
N ALA A 68 -1.50 -11.55 -25.55
CA ALA A 68 -1.31 -11.34 -24.11
C ALA A 68 -1.30 -12.67 -23.34
N THR A 69 -2.28 -13.54 -23.62
CA THR A 69 -2.35 -14.87 -23.00
C THR A 69 -1.15 -15.74 -23.36
N ALA A 70 -0.70 -15.71 -24.61
CA ALA A 70 0.48 -16.44 -25.06
C ALA A 70 1.75 -15.94 -24.37
N CYS A 71 1.94 -14.62 -24.27
CA CYS A 71 3.06 -14.00 -23.57
C CYS A 71 3.09 -14.38 -22.08
N LEU A 72 1.94 -14.38 -21.39
CA LEU A 72 1.85 -14.74 -19.98
C LEU A 72 2.17 -16.23 -19.75
N ARG A 73 1.72 -17.12 -20.63
CA ARG A 73 2.10 -18.54 -20.58
C ARG A 73 3.59 -18.72 -20.79
N ALA A 74 4.16 -18.03 -21.79
CA ALA A 74 5.60 -18.04 -22.05
C ALA A 74 6.40 -17.48 -20.87
N LEU A 75 5.90 -16.43 -20.20
CA LEU A 75 6.46 -15.88 -18.96
C LEU A 75 6.52 -16.94 -17.85
N ARG A 76 5.42 -17.62 -17.61
CA ARG A 76 5.36 -18.70 -16.62
C ARG A 76 6.31 -19.84 -16.95
N ASP A 77 6.30 -20.30 -18.18
CA ASP A 77 7.18 -21.39 -18.63
C ASP A 77 8.66 -20.97 -18.53
N ALA A 78 8.97 -19.70 -18.79
CA ALA A 78 10.30 -19.12 -18.62
C ALA A 78 10.72 -19.07 -17.14
N LEU A 79 9.81 -18.69 -16.23
CA LEU A 79 10.05 -18.74 -14.77
C LEU A 79 10.43 -20.16 -14.34
N ASP A 80 9.67 -21.16 -14.79
CA ASP A 80 9.91 -22.56 -14.44
C ASP A 80 11.20 -23.13 -15.07
N ALA A 81 11.54 -22.72 -16.28
CA ALA A 81 12.73 -23.21 -16.99
C ALA A 81 14.02 -22.57 -16.49
N GLN A 82 14.03 -21.23 -16.36
CA GLN A 82 15.28 -20.49 -16.09
C GLN A 82 15.69 -20.52 -14.62
N GLN A 83 14.77 -20.81 -13.70
CA GLN A 83 15.13 -20.94 -12.28
C GLN A 83 16.14 -22.04 -11.99
N ARG A 84 16.18 -23.11 -12.80
CA ARG A 84 17.14 -24.20 -12.62
C ARG A 84 18.60 -23.77 -12.74
N ASP A 85 18.84 -22.76 -13.58
CA ASP A 85 20.18 -22.22 -13.79
C ASP A 85 20.58 -21.19 -12.72
N VAL A 86 19.59 -20.51 -12.13
CA VAL A 86 19.80 -19.46 -11.14
C VAL A 86 19.79 -20.03 -9.72
N LEU A 87 18.95 -21.06 -9.50
CA LEU A 87 18.68 -21.66 -8.20
C LEU A 87 18.75 -23.19 -8.28
N PRO A 88 19.95 -23.78 -8.37
CA PRO A 88 20.09 -25.25 -8.47
C PRO A 88 19.66 -25.97 -7.18
N GLU A 89 19.64 -25.29 -6.04
CA GLU A 89 19.39 -25.88 -4.72
C GLU A 89 17.92 -25.81 -4.30
N VAL A 90 17.11 -24.91 -4.88
CA VAL A 90 15.73 -24.66 -4.48
C VAL A 90 14.85 -24.45 -5.70
N ARG A 91 13.75 -25.16 -5.78
CA ARG A 91 12.73 -24.91 -6.78
C ARG A 91 11.71 -23.92 -6.24
N LEU A 92 11.53 -22.78 -6.92
CA LEU A 92 10.47 -21.83 -6.66
C LEU A 92 9.17 -22.28 -7.35
N GLU A 93 8.05 -22.06 -6.67
CA GLU A 93 6.71 -22.28 -7.21
C GLU A 93 6.06 -20.91 -7.42
N PHE A 94 5.45 -20.70 -8.59
CA PHE A 94 4.88 -19.40 -8.95
C PHE A 94 3.38 -19.50 -9.21
N ALA A 95 2.63 -18.57 -8.65
CA ALA A 95 1.28 -18.21 -9.10
C ALA A 95 1.38 -16.92 -9.94
N VAL A 96 0.63 -16.85 -11.04
CA VAL A 96 0.65 -15.71 -11.95
C VAL A 96 -0.75 -15.14 -12.10
N GLY A 97 -0.94 -13.90 -11.66
CA GLY A 97 -2.13 -13.11 -11.89
C GLY A 97 -1.84 -11.95 -12.83
N ALA A 98 -2.71 -11.69 -13.78
CA ALA A 98 -2.53 -10.61 -14.71
C ALA A 98 -3.83 -9.87 -15.01
N ALA A 99 -3.71 -8.59 -15.36
CA ALA A 99 -4.80 -7.81 -15.93
C ALA A 99 -4.35 -7.19 -17.25
N CYS A 100 -5.26 -7.07 -18.20
CA CYS A 100 -5.02 -6.38 -19.47
C CYS A 100 -6.04 -5.27 -19.71
N ALA A 101 -5.57 -4.17 -20.32
CA ALA A 101 -6.41 -3.05 -20.75
C ALA A 101 -5.93 -2.49 -22.09
N ALA A 102 -6.79 -1.74 -22.78
CA ALA A 102 -6.38 -1.03 -23.98
C ALA A 102 -5.29 0.01 -23.66
N VAL A 103 -4.31 0.17 -24.56
CA VAL A 103 -3.19 1.13 -24.39
C VAL A 103 -3.65 2.58 -24.15
N GLU A 104 -4.85 2.91 -24.57
CA GLU A 104 -5.47 4.24 -24.38
C GLU A 104 -5.93 4.46 -22.93
N GLU A 105 -6.11 3.39 -22.16
CA GLU A 105 -6.50 3.42 -20.76
C GLU A 105 -5.29 3.62 -19.88
N ARG A 106 -5.21 4.78 -19.22
CA ARG A 106 -4.01 5.21 -18.46
C ARG A 106 -4.06 4.88 -16.98
N ASP A 107 -5.09 4.18 -16.49
CA ASP A 107 -5.22 3.83 -15.08
C ASP A 107 -4.39 2.58 -14.76
N THR A 108 -3.09 2.80 -14.63
CA THR A 108 -2.11 1.76 -14.27
C THR A 108 -2.41 1.15 -12.90
N LEU A 109 -3.02 1.91 -11.99
CA LEU A 109 -3.36 1.41 -10.66
C LEU A 109 -4.51 0.42 -10.72
N ARG A 110 -5.56 0.76 -11.43
CA ARG A 110 -6.69 -0.14 -11.61
C ARG A 110 -6.26 -1.42 -12.30
N LEU A 111 -5.34 -1.32 -13.28
CA LEU A 111 -4.76 -2.48 -13.95
C LEU A 111 -4.01 -3.37 -12.95
N LEU A 112 -3.24 -2.75 -12.05
CA LEU A 112 -2.50 -3.47 -11.01
C LEU A 112 -3.44 -4.10 -9.96
N GLU A 113 -4.45 -3.37 -9.50
CA GLU A 113 -5.47 -3.89 -8.56
C GLU A 113 -6.19 -5.11 -9.14
N VAL A 114 -6.57 -5.06 -10.42
CA VAL A 114 -7.21 -6.19 -11.11
C VAL A 114 -6.24 -7.36 -11.30
N ALA A 115 -4.94 -7.09 -11.52
CA ALA A 115 -3.92 -8.13 -11.57
C ALA A 115 -3.72 -8.80 -10.18
N GLU A 116 -3.86 -8.07 -9.07
CA GLU A 116 -3.87 -8.63 -7.70
C GLU A 116 -5.07 -9.56 -7.50
N ILE A 117 -6.25 -9.16 -7.93
CA ILE A 117 -7.45 -10.02 -7.90
C ILE A 117 -7.23 -11.31 -8.72
N ALA A 118 -6.65 -11.17 -9.90
CA ALA A 118 -6.31 -12.32 -10.73
C ALA A 118 -5.30 -13.25 -10.03
N LEU A 119 -4.31 -12.68 -9.34
CA LEU A 119 -3.31 -13.43 -8.59
C LEU A 119 -3.92 -14.21 -7.40
N GLU A 120 -4.86 -13.61 -6.69
CA GLU A 120 -5.59 -14.31 -5.62
C GLU A 120 -6.44 -15.46 -6.15
N ARG A 121 -7.12 -15.25 -7.29
CA ARG A 121 -7.89 -16.31 -7.97
C ARG A 121 -6.99 -17.43 -8.51
N ALA A 122 -5.78 -17.10 -8.96
CA ALA A 122 -4.79 -18.10 -9.37
C ALA A 122 -4.41 -19.03 -8.21
N GLY A 123 -4.50 -18.57 -6.96
CA GLY A 123 -4.28 -19.33 -5.73
C GLY A 123 -2.83 -19.77 -5.52
N ASP A 124 -2.59 -20.48 -4.41
CA ASP A 124 -1.25 -20.91 -4.01
C ASP A 124 -0.77 -22.21 -4.69
N ALA A 125 -1.63 -22.85 -5.47
CA ALA A 125 -1.29 -24.10 -6.16
C ALA A 125 -0.53 -23.89 -7.50
N GLY A 126 0.05 -22.71 -7.72
CA GLY A 126 0.78 -22.40 -8.96
C GLY A 126 -0.13 -22.14 -10.15
N GLY A 127 -1.32 -21.58 -9.90
CA GLY A 127 -2.32 -21.26 -10.91
C GLY A 127 -1.92 -20.07 -11.82
N PHE A 128 -2.75 -19.86 -12.83
CA PHE A 128 -2.66 -18.76 -13.77
C PHE A 128 -4.05 -18.18 -14.01
N GLU A 129 -4.19 -16.87 -13.88
CA GLU A 129 -5.44 -16.16 -14.16
C GLU A 129 -5.14 -14.83 -14.85
N MET A 130 -5.95 -14.45 -15.84
CA MET A 130 -5.88 -13.14 -16.50
C MET A 130 -7.27 -12.55 -16.61
N ILE A 131 -7.43 -11.33 -16.10
CA ILE A 131 -8.68 -10.56 -16.16
C ILE A 131 -8.52 -9.43 -17.18
N ASP A 132 -9.49 -9.30 -18.05
CA ASP A 132 -9.59 -8.19 -19.00
C ASP A 132 -10.35 -7.05 -18.33
N LEU A 133 -9.69 -5.89 -18.19
CA LEU A 133 -10.27 -4.73 -17.51
C LEU A 133 -11.53 -4.23 -18.23
N SER A 134 -11.59 -4.33 -19.57
CA SER A 134 -12.77 -3.94 -20.33
C SER A 134 -13.99 -4.83 -20.06
N LEU A 135 -13.76 -6.09 -19.67
CA LEU A 135 -14.80 -7.02 -19.25
C LEU A 135 -15.12 -6.91 -17.75
N ALA A 136 -14.15 -6.48 -16.95
CA ALA A 136 -14.37 -6.15 -15.54
C ALA A 136 -15.22 -4.86 -15.40
N ASP A 137 -15.18 -3.95 -16.38
CA ASP A 137 -16.04 -2.77 -16.47
C ASP A 137 -17.51 -3.09 -16.81
N HIS A 138 -17.83 -4.31 -17.18
CA HIS A 138 -19.22 -4.72 -17.20
C HIS A 138 -19.74 -4.85 -15.76
N ALA A 139 -19.95 -3.65 -15.21
CA ALA A 139 -20.82 -3.38 -14.10
C ALA A 139 -20.66 -4.40 -12.96
N VAL A 140 -19.67 -4.18 -12.13
CA VAL A 140 -20.00 -4.26 -10.72
C VAL A 140 -21.24 -3.39 -10.61
N ASP A 141 -22.40 -4.04 -10.64
CA ASP A 141 -23.66 -3.31 -10.58
C ASP A 141 -23.67 -2.56 -9.26
N ARG A 142 -23.34 -1.27 -9.33
CA ARG A 142 -23.17 -0.40 -8.17
C ARG A 142 -24.40 -0.46 -7.27
N LEU A 143 -25.57 -0.63 -7.87
CA LEU A 143 -26.83 -0.78 -7.14
C LEU A 143 -26.86 -2.10 -6.35
N THR A 144 -26.36 -3.18 -6.92
CA THR A 144 -26.26 -4.45 -6.22
C THR A 144 -25.25 -4.39 -5.08
N LEU A 145 -24.08 -3.75 -5.26
CA LEU A 145 -23.14 -3.54 -4.15
C LEU A 145 -23.75 -2.71 -3.02
N ILE A 146 -24.47 -1.64 -3.36
CA ILE A 146 -25.22 -0.84 -2.35
C ILE A 146 -26.20 -1.72 -1.58
N ALA A 147 -26.96 -2.58 -2.27
CA ALA A 147 -27.93 -3.46 -1.63
C ALA A 147 -27.28 -4.54 -0.75
N ASP A 148 -26.10 -5.04 -1.14
CA ASP A 148 -25.37 -6.08 -0.41
C ASP A 148 -24.52 -5.57 0.75
N LEU A 149 -24.12 -4.30 0.74
CA LEU A 149 -23.20 -3.73 1.73
C LEU A 149 -23.69 -3.83 3.19
N PRO A 150 -24.99 -3.58 3.53
CA PRO A 150 -25.47 -3.78 4.90
C PRO A 150 -25.32 -5.23 5.38
N ARG A 151 -25.55 -6.19 4.48
CA ARG A 151 -25.32 -7.61 4.75
C ARG A 151 -23.84 -7.88 4.98
N ALA A 152 -22.98 -7.35 4.12
CA ALA A 152 -21.53 -7.54 4.20
C ALA A 152 -20.96 -7.07 5.55
N ILE A 153 -21.42 -5.90 6.05
CA ILE A 153 -21.05 -5.36 7.37
C ILE A 153 -21.44 -6.34 8.49
N ALA A 154 -22.62 -6.96 8.39
CA ALA A 154 -23.17 -7.86 9.43
C ALA A 154 -22.63 -9.29 9.32
N ALA A 155 -22.33 -9.78 8.13
CA ALA A 155 -21.99 -11.17 7.86
C ALA A 155 -20.48 -11.51 7.92
N GLY A 156 -19.60 -10.52 8.19
CA GLY A 156 -18.16 -10.74 8.25
C GLY A 156 -17.51 -10.93 6.88
N GLU A 157 -18.11 -10.35 5.83
CA GLU A 157 -17.57 -10.36 4.47
C GLU A 157 -16.48 -9.28 4.28
N LEU A 158 -16.43 -8.31 5.20
CA LEU A 158 -15.42 -7.25 5.23
C LEU A 158 -14.21 -7.68 6.06
N PHE A 159 -13.02 -7.28 5.61
CA PHE A 159 -11.78 -7.49 6.35
C PHE A 159 -10.80 -6.36 6.07
N LEU A 160 -9.70 -6.30 6.84
CA LEU A 160 -8.69 -5.26 6.69
C LEU A 160 -7.36 -5.86 6.23
N HIS A 161 -6.75 -5.21 5.26
CA HIS A 161 -5.33 -5.30 4.99
C HIS A 161 -4.62 -4.11 5.61
N TYR A 162 -3.34 -4.27 5.91
CA TYR A 162 -2.53 -3.25 6.55
C TYR A 162 -1.30 -2.96 5.72
N GLN A 163 -1.03 -1.69 5.47
CA GLN A 163 0.19 -1.27 4.77
C GLN A 163 1.10 -0.51 5.73
N PRO A 164 2.33 -1.02 6.00
CA PRO A 164 3.26 -0.39 6.92
C PRO A 164 3.79 0.94 6.38
N LYS A 165 3.92 1.93 7.29
CA LYS A 165 4.69 3.16 7.08
C LYS A 165 6.02 3.04 7.82
N ILE A 166 7.14 3.30 7.14
CA ILE A 166 8.49 3.20 7.72
C ILE A 166 9.05 4.60 7.99
N ASN A 167 9.57 4.79 9.19
CA ASN A 167 10.39 5.95 9.50
C ASN A 167 11.72 5.85 8.75
N VAL A 168 12.01 6.84 7.90
CA VAL A 168 13.19 6.85 7.01
C VAL A 168 14.50 6.85 7.79
N ARG A 169 14.55 7.53 8.94
CA ARG A 169 15.77 7.64 9.76
C ARG A 169 15.99 6.42 10.63
N GLN A 170 14.92 5.92 11.25
CA GLN A 170 14.98 4.79 12.17
C GLN A 170 14.96 3.44 11.44
N GLN A 171 14.50 3.42 10.20
CA GLN A 171 14.34 2.19 9.40
C GLN A 171 13.40 1.16 10.08
N GLN A 172 12.42 1.66 10.82
CA GLN A 172 11.45 0.85 11.58
C GLN A 172 10.03 1.25 11.19
N VAL A 173 9.10 0.30 11.32
CA VAL A 173 7.68 0.61 11.16
C VAL A 173 7.25 1.53 12.30
N SER A 174 6.71 2.69 11.93
CA SER A 174 6.17 3.67 12.88
C SER A 174 4.66 3.57 13.02
N SER A 175 3.96 3.15 11.96
CA SER A 175 2.51 3.01 11.90
C SER A 175 2.10 2.10 10.74
N ALA A 176 0.80 1.81 10.61
CA ALA A 176 0.27 1.13 9.44
C ALA A 176 -1.10 1.68 9.06
N GLU A 177 -1.38 1.77 7.77
CA GLU A 177 -2.67 2.14 7.22
C GLU A 177 -3.57 0.91 7.08
N ALA A 178 -4.81 0.99 7.59
CA ALA A 178 -5.83 -0.03 7.49
C ALA A 178 -6.67 0.20 6.23
N LEU A 179 -6.61 -0.74 5.33
CA LEU A 179 -7.24 -0.70 4.02
C LEU A 179 -8.34 -1.75 3.94
N ILE A 180 -9.58 -1.31 3.87
CA ILE A 180 -10.75 -2.20 3.84
C ILE A 180 -10.78 -3.02 2.55
N ARG A 181 -11.24 -4.28 2.67
CA ARG A 181 -11.46 -5.22 1.57
C ARG A 181 -12.81 -5.89 1.76
N TRP A 182 -13.44 -6.29 0.68
CA TRP A 182 -14.72 -7.00 0.72
C TRP A 182 -14.64 -8.32 -0.03
N GLN A 183 -14.73 -9.42 0.70
CA GLN A 183 -14.88 -10.76 0.12
C GLN A 183 -16.34 -11.04 -0.15
N HIS A 184 -16.79 -10.66 -1.34
CA HIS A 184 -18.18 -10.87 -1.74
C HIS A 184 -18.42 -12.35 -2.10
N PRO A 185 -19.51 -12.99 -1.61
CA PRO A 185 -19.73 -14.44 -1.80
C PRO A 185 -19.88 -14.85 -3.27
N GLU A 186 -20.39 -13.98 -4.13
CA GLU A 186 -20.61 -14.28 -5.55
C GLU A 186 -19.57 -13.65 -6.47
N ARG A 187 -18.96 -12.52 -6.06
CA ARG A 187 -18.06 -11.71 -6.90
C ARG A 187 -16.59 -11.90 -6.57
N GLY A 188 -16.28 -12.61 -5.47
CA GLY A 188 -14.92 -12.70 -4.95
C GLY A 188 -14.48 -11.41 -4.29
N LEU A 189 -13.21 -11.04 -4.43
CA LEU A 189 -12.67 -9.82 -3.85
C LEU A 189 -13.18 -8.59 -4.61
N VAL A 190 -13.86 -7.69 -3.87
CA VAL A 190 -14.32 -6.38 -4.36
C VAL A 190 -13.42 -5.31 -3.76
N MET A 191 -12.84 -4.47 -4.62
CA MET A 191 -11.87 -3.46 -4.21
C MET A 191 -12.53 -2.20 -3.64
N PRO A 192 -11.85 -1.44 -2.75
CA PRO A 192 -12.41 -0.23 -2.15
C PRO A 192 -12.92 0.78 -3.15
N GLY A 193 -12.23 0.99 -4.28
CA GLY A 193 -12.66 1.91 -5.35
C GLY A 193 -14.06 1.61 -5.90
N ASP A 194 -14.47 0.33 -5.89
CA ASP A 194 -15.77 -0.08 -6.41
C ASP A 194 -16.92 0.17 -5.43
N PHE A 195 -16.70 -0.01 -4.12
CA PHE A 195 -17.79 0.05 -3.14
C PHE A 195 -17.76 1.27 -2.20
N ILE A 196 -16.61 1.93 -1.98
CA ILE A 196 -16.54 3.13 -1.13
C ILE A 196 -17.38 4.26 -1.71
N ALA A 197 -17.20 4.56 -3.02
CA ALA A 197 -18.01 5.57 -3.69
C ALA A 197 -19.52 5.22 -3.68
N ALA A 198 -19.85 3.92 -3.81
CA ALA A 198 -21.22 3.45 -3.68
C ALA A 198 -21.77 3.63 -2.24
N ALA A 199 -20.95 3.39 -1.23
CA ALA A 199 -21.29 3.62 0.17
C ALA A 199 -21.50 5.10 0.49
N GLU A 200 -20.71 5.99 -0.10
CA GLU A 200 -20.87 7.44 0.03
C GLU A 200 -22.20 7.91 -0.55
N ASP A 201 -22.51 7.54 -1.79
CA ASP A 201 -23.75 7.94 -2.48
C ASP A 201 -25.01 7.41 -1.79
N SER A 202 -24.93 6.23 -1.17
CA SER A 202 -26.05 5.59 -0.48
C SER A 202 -26.18 5.96 1.00
N GLY A 203 -25.22 6.72 1.56
CA GLY A 203 -25.18 7.06 2.98
C GLY A 203 -24.73 5.90 3.89
N LEU A 204 -24.23 4.80 3.31
CA LEU A 204 -23.73 3.64 4.05
C LEU A 204 -22.28 3.81 4.51
N ILE A 205 -21.60 4.88 4.08
CA ILE A 205 -20.21 5.16 4.46
C ILE A 205 -20.03 5.32 5.98
N GLY A 206 -21.03 5.88 6.69
CA GLY A 206 -21.01 5.99 8.16
C GLY A 206 -20.94 4.63 8.86
N PRO A 207 -21.92 3.74 8.66
CA PRO A 207 -21.88 2.37 9.20
C PRO A 207 -20.59 1.59 8.81
N LEU A 208 -20.11 1.76 7.58
CA LEU A 208 -18.88 1.13 7.11
C LEU A 208 -17.65 1.63 7.87
N THR A 209 -17.53 2.95 8.04
CA THR A 209 -16.43 3.57 8.79
C THR A 209 -16.46 3.17 10.27
N LEU A 210 -17.64 3.08 10.89
CA LEU A 210 -17.78 2.62 12.29
C LEU A 210 -17.38 1.15 12.45
N TRP A 211 -17.71 0.30 11.47
CA TRP A 211 -17.23 -1.08 11.44
C TRP A 211 -15.69 -1.13 11.34
N THR A 212 -15.11 -0.37 10.41
CA THR A 212 -13.66 -0.26 10.23
C THR A 212 -12.98 0.19 11.51
N LEU A 213 -13.48 1.24 12.18
CA LEU A 213 -12.94 1.74 13.43
C LEU A 213 -12.94 0.68 14.54
N ARG A 214 -14.03 -0.05 14.71
CA ARG A 214 -14.12 -1.13 15.72
C ARG A 214 -13.14 -2.25 15.42
N GLN A 215 -12.97 -2.62 14.14
CA GLN A 215 -12.01 -3.65 13.73
C GLN A 215 -10.55 -3.18 13.93
N VAL A 216 -10.22 -1.94 13.56
CA VAL A 216 -8.90 -1.33 13.78
C VAL A 216 -8.55 -1.30 15.28
N ILE A 217 -9.50 -0.93 16.14
CA ILE A 217 -9.30 -0.95 17.61
C ILE A 217 -9.02 -2.38 18.11
N ALA A 218 -9.79 -3.36 17.61
CA ALA A 218 -9.57 -4.76 17.98
C ALA A 218 -8.18 -5.27 17.56
N ASP A 219 -7.76 -4.95 16.33
CA ASP A 219 -6.48 -5.38 15.81
C ASP A 219 -5.31 -4.61 16.45
N GLN A 220 -5.45 -3.32 16.75
CA GLN A 220 -4.44 -2.56 17.49
C GLN A 220 -4.20 -3.14 18.91
N ARG A 221 -5.27 -3.54 19.60
CA ARG A 221 -5.15 -4.24 20.88
C ARG A 221 -4.41 -5.57 20.78
N ARG A 222 -4.65 -6.31 19.69
CA ARG A 222 -3.93 -7.57 19.41
C ARG A 222 -2.45 -7.30 19.13
N LEU A 223 -2.12 -6.25 18.37
CA LEU A 223 -0.73 -5.82 18.13
C LEU A 223 -0.04 -5.45 19.43
N ALA A 224 -0.69 -4.63 20.27
CA ALA A 224 -0.15 -4.22 21.57
C ALA A 224 0.10 -5.42 22.51
N ALA A 225 -0.79 -6.43 22.50
CA ALA A 225 -0.61 -7.67 23.25
C ALA A 225 0.57 -8.52 22.75
N LEU A 226 0.98 -8.37 21.48
CA LEU A 226 2.16 -8.99 20.90
C LEU A 226 3.45 -8.17 21.11
N GLY A 227 3.36 -7.01 21.78
CA GLY A 227 4.48 -6.11 22.04
C GLY A 227 4.68 -5.01 20.98
N HIS A 228 3.83 -4.96 19.94
CA HIS A 228 3.91 -3.96 18.88
C HIS A 228 2.92 -2.82 19.14
N ASP A 229 3.39 -1.74 19.73
CA ASP A 229 2.56 -0.61 20.13
C ASP A 229 2.60 0.55 19.11
N ILE A 230 2.21 0.25 17.88
CA ILE A 230 2.14 1.21 16.77
C ILE A 230 0.72 1.71 16.54
N PRO A 231 0.50 2.97 16.12
CA PRO A 231 -0.81 3.45 15.70
C PRO A 231 -1.26 2.79 14.39
N LEU A 232 -2.55 2.51 14.30
CA LEU A 232 -3.21 2.09 13.07
C LEU A 232 -4.07 3.23 12.53
N PHE A 233 -3.87 3.57 11.28
CA PHE A 233 -4.58 4.63 10.57
C PHE A 233 -5.76 4.06 9.79
N LEU A 234 -6.86 4.82 9.71
CA LEU A 234 -7.98 4.50 8.84
C LEU A 234 -8.48 5.75 8.11
N ASN A 235 -9.02 5.55 6.93
CA ASN A 235 -9.55 6.61 6.09
C ASN A 235 -10.93 7.06 6.57
N ILE A 236 -11.15 8.38 6.67
CA ILE A 236 -12.43 9.01 7.02
C ILE A 236 -12.93 9.82 5.82
N SER A 237 -14.10 9.43 5.28
CA SER A 237 -14.73 10.21 4.22
C SER A 237 -15.07 11.62 4.69
N GLY A 238 -14.73 12.61 3.85
CA GLY A 238 -15.03 14.01 4.12
C GLY A 238 -16.52 14.30 4.33
N MET A 239 -17.41 13.49 3.75
CA MET A 239 -18.85 13.63 3.95
C MET A 239 -19.26 13.43 5.41
N LEU A 240 -18.53 12.59 6.15
CA LEU A 240 -18.80 12.29 7.55
C LEU A 240 -18.39 13.43 8.49
N LEU A 241 -17.47 14.29 8.08
CA LEU A 241 -17.04 15.44 8.89
C LEU A 241 -18.16 16.49 9.08
N ALA A 242 -19.19 16.49 8.24
CA ALA A 242 -20.35 17.35 8.41
C ALA A 242 -21.43 16.74 9.34
N ASN A 243 -21.31 15.47 9.72
CA ASN A 243 -22.32 14.75 10.49
C ASN A 243 -21.95 14.71 11.98
N ALA A 244 -22.53 15.63 12.78
CA ALA A 244 -22.27 15.72 14.21
C ALA A 244 -22.58 14.42 14.97
N GLY A 245 -23.68 13.71 14.61
CA GLY A 245 -24.05 12.45 15.24
C GLY A 245 -23.01 11.35 15.01
N PHE A 246 -22.42 11.28 13.81
CA PHE A 246 -21.31 10.38 13.52
C PHE A 246 -20.08 10.73 14.35
N ILE A 247 -19.75 12.02 14.46
CA ILE A 247 -18.61 12.48 15.26
C ILE A 247 -18.79 12.11 16.74
N ASP A 248 -20.02 12.27 17.28
CA ASP A 248 -20.33 11.90 18.66
C ASP A 248 -20.12 10.39 18.88
N GLU A 249 -20.65 9.54 18.00
CA GLU A 249 -20.48 8.08 18.09
C GLU A 249 -19.01 7.66 18.00
N VAL A 250 -18.23 8.25 17.08
CA VAL A 250 -16.78 7.98 16.98
C VAL A 250 -16.06 8.37 18.27
N CYS A 251 -16.34 9.56 18.83
CA CYS A 251 -15.74 10.00 20.09
C CYS A 251 -16.11 9.08 21.27
N GLU A 252 -17.35 8.58 21.32
CA GLU A 252 -17.77 7.60 22.33
C GLU A 252 -16.98 6.29 22.22
N ILE A 253 -16.82 5.77 20.99
CA ILE A 253 -16.06 4.55 20.74
C ILE A 253 -14.59 4.73 21.16
N ILE A 254 -13.96 5.86 20.82
CA ILE A 254 -12.56 6.14 21.19
C ILE A 254 -12.45 6.27 22.71
N THR A 255 -13.34 7.00 23.35
CA THR A 255 -13.34 7.18 24.82
C THR A 255 -13.49 5.85 25.57
N ALA A 256 -14.26 4.91 25.02
CA ALA A 256 -14.38 3.56 25.57
C ALA A 256 -13.12 2.69 25.35
N ASN A 257 -12.15 3.17 24.55
CA ASN A 257 -10.94 2.45 24.16
C ASN A 257 -9.66 3.30 24.31
N PRO A 258 -9.38 3.88 25.49
CA PRO A 258 -8.35 4.92 25.65
C PRO A 258 -6.91 4.43 25.44
N ALA A 259 -6.69 3.12 25.43
CA ALA A 259 -5.38 2.53 25.17
C ALA A 259 -5.10 2.30 23.68
N ALA A 260 -6.11 2.42 22.81
CA ALA A 260 -5.92 2.20 21.38
C ALA A 260 -5.21 3.40 20.73
N LYS A 261 -4.11 3.15 20.04
CA LYS A 261 -3.41 4.16 19.25
C LYS A 261 -4.02 4.21 17.85
N LEU A 262 -4.68 5.30 17.54
CA LEU A 262 -5.45 5.49 16.31
C LEU A 262 -4.93 6.68 15.51
N GLY A 263 -4.96 6.56 14.20
CA GLY A 263 -4.80 7.65 13.26
C GLY A 263 -5.99 7.74 12.30
N PHE A 264 -6.38 8.95 11.91
CA PHE A 264 -7.37 9.18 10.87
C PHE A 264 -6.73 9.90 9.69
N GLU A 265 -6.97 9.39 8.49
CA GLU A 265 -6.55 9.98 7.23
C GLU A 265 -7.75 10.65 6.57
N ILE A 266 -7.57 11.90 6.16
CA ILE A 266 -8.63 12.75 5.63
C ILE A 266 -8.08 13.43 4.40
N THR A 267 -8.77 13.28 3.27
CA THR A 267 -8.33 13.92 2.02
C THR A 267 -8.36 15.44 2.12
N GLU A 268 -7.44 16.10 1.43
CA GLU A 268 -7.35 17.55 1.34
C GLU A 268 -8.72 18.19 1.01
N THR A 269 -9.45 17.61 0.05
CA THR A 269 -10.74 18.12 -0.44
C THR A 269 -11.87 18.00 0.58
N ALA A 270 -11.75 17.12 1.56
CA ALA A 270 -12.73 16.90 2.61
C ALA A 270 -12.96 18.14 3.48
N VAL A 271 -11.90 18.93 3.68
CA VAL A 271 -11.93 20.12 4.54
C VAL A 271 -12.49 21.35 3.79
N ILE A 272 -12.45 21.36 2.46
CA ILE A 272 -12.78 22.56 1.67
C ILE A 272 -14.27 22.90 1.68
N ARG A 273 -15.16 21.90 1.82
CA ARG A 273 -16.61 22.10 1.72
C ARG A 273 -17.21 22.93 2.87
N ASP A 274 -16.80 22.66 4.11
CA ASP A 274 -17.18 23.40 5.32
C ASP A 274 -15.97 23.41 6.29
N PRO A 275 -15.02 24.32 6.08
CA PRO A 275 -13.76 24.30 6.83
C PRO A 275 -13.95 24.51 8.34
N GLU A 276 -14.88 25.39 8.74
CA GLU A 276 -15.08 25.69 10.15
C GLU A 276 -15.65 24.49 10.93
N SER A 277 -16.60 23.78 10.34
CA SER A 277 -17.17 22.57 10.94
C SER A 277 -16.15 21.43 10.96
N ALA A 278 -15.45 21.22 9.84
CA ALA A 278 -14.40 20.20 9.73
C ALA A 278 -13.29 20.42 10.78
N ILE A 279 -12.75 21.64 10.89
CA ILE A 279 -11.71 21.96 11.88
C ILE A 279 -12.19 21.67 13.32
N ARG A 280 -13.41 22.08 13.69
CA ARG A 280 -13.97 21.80 15.03
C ARG A 280 -14.09 20.29 15.30
N HIS A 281 -14.54 19.51 14.33
CA HIS A 281 -14.72 18.07 14.48
C HIS A 281 -13.37 17.33 14.51
N LEU A 282 -12.43 17.75 13.69
CA LEU A 282 -11.05 17.23 13.71
C LEU A 282 -10.36 17.54 15.04
N GLN A 283 -10.57 18.74 15.59
CA GLN A 283 -10.07 19.09 16.93
C GLN A 283 -10.60 18.15 18.02
N ARG A 284 -11.87 17.77 17.96
CA ARG A 284 -12.44 16.78 18.90
C ARG A 284 -11.72 15.43 18.81
N PHE A 285 -11.41 14.95 17.60
CA PHE A 285 -10.63 13.71 17.45
C PHE A 285 -9.23 13.84 18.04
N ALA A 286 -8.54 14.96 17.76
CA ALA A 286 -7.21 15.24 18.31
C ALA A 286 -7.24 15.34 19.85
N ASP A 287 -8.27 15.93 20.44
CA ASP A 287 -8.46 16.02 21.89
C ASP A 287 -8.64 14.64 22.56
N HIS A 288 -9.10 13.65 21.80
CA HIS A 288 -9.17 12.25 22.22
C HIS A 288 -7.90 11.44 21.91
N GLY A 289 -6.83 12.10 21.46
CA GLY A 289 -5.53 11.48 21.21
C GLY A 289 -5.39 10.79 19.85
N VAL A 290 -6.30 11.02 18.91
CA VAL A 290 -6.20 10.52 17.54
C VAL A 290 -5.18 11.35 16.76
N VAL A 291 -4.24 10.69 16.09
CA VAL A 291 -3.31 11.33 15.17
C VAL A 291 -4.03 11.61 13.85
N LEU A 292 -3.99 12.86 13.39
CA LEU A 292 -4.65 13.25 12.14
C LEU A 292 -3.62 13.40 11.02
N ALA A 293 -3.89 12.80 9.88
CA ALA A 293 -3.11 12.89 8.65
C ALA A 293 -3.95 13.52 7.53
N ILE A 294 -3.36 14.44 6.80
CA ILE A 294 -3.94 14.98 5.56
C ILE A 294 -3.45 14.13 4.40
N ASP A 295 -4.38 13.55 3.69
CA ASP A 295 -4.14 12.63 2.59
C ASP A 295 -4.28 13.28 1.22
N ASP A 296 -3.64 12.68 0.20
CA ASP A 296 -3.65 13.11 -1.22
C ASP A 296 -3.22 14.58 -1.41
N TYR A 297 -2.27 15.08 -0.59
CA TYR A 297 -1.86 16.48 -0.68
C TYR A 297 -1.15 16.80 -1.99
N GLY A 298 -1.69 17.83 -2.66
CA GLY A 298 -1.21 18.31 -3.95
C GLY A 298 -2.06 17.87 -5.15
N ALA A 299 -2.98 16.92 -4.97
CA ALA A 299 -3.95 16.55 -6.00
C ALA A 299 -5.11 17.55 -6.11
N GLY A 300 -5.29 18.44 -5.12
CA GLY A 300 -6.38 19.40 -5.01
C GLY A 300 -5.92 20.86 -5.02
N LEU A 301 -6.87 21.77 -4.71
CA LEU A 301 -6.65 23.21 -4.63
C LEU A 301 -6.63 23.66 -3.15
N SER A 302 -5.63 23.22 -2.38
CA SER A 302 -5.53 23.61 -0.97
C SER A 302 -5.25 25.06 -0.75
N SER A 303 -6.02 25.64 0.17
CA SER A 303 -5.67 26.92 0.78
C SER A 303 -4.75 26.67 1.98
N LEU A 304 -3.50 27.11 1.90
CA LEU A 304 -2.53 27.12 3.01
C LEU A 304 -3.10 27.74 4.30
N ALA A 305 -4.08 28.66 4.14
CA ALA A 305 -4.72 29.30 5.27
C ALA A 305 -5.53 28.32 6.14
N TYR A 306 -6.12 27.29 5.53
CA TYR A 306 -6.84 26.25 6.26
C TYR A 306 -5.91 25.16 6.78
N LEU A 307 -4.92 24.75 5.97
CA LEU A 307 -3.94 23.74 6.39
C LEU A 307 -3.28 24.10 7.73
N LYS A 308 -2.93 25.38 7.91
CA LYS A 308 -2.34 25.91 9.17
C LYS A 308 -3.28 25.77 10.39
N GLN A 309 -4.59 25.70 10.18
CA GLN A 309 -5.58 25.64 11.28
C GLN A 309 -5.97 24.21 11.64
N LEU A 310 -5.58 23.23 10.81
CA LEU A 310 -5.89 21.82 11.06
C LEU A 310 -5.04 21.28 12.20
N PRO A 311 -5.61 20.51 13.12
CA PRO A 311 -4.85 19.84 14.17
C PRO A 311 -4.15 18.57 13.66
N ALA A 312 -3.70 18.60 12.41
CA ALA A 312 -3.01 17.49 11.75
C ALA A 312 -1.55 17.41 12.19
N LYS A 313 -1.04 16.18 12.29
CA LYS A 313 0.35 15.87 12.65
C LYS A 313 1.11 15.20 11.53
N GLU A 314 0.43 14.76 10.49
CA GLU A 314 1.02 14.09 9.33
C GLU A 314 0.45 14.70 8.05
N LEU A 315 1.28 14.85 7.03
CA LEU A 315 0.90 15.23 5.68
C LEU A 315 1.42 14.18 4.72
N LYS A 316 0.53 13.58 3.93
CA LYS A 316 0.84 12.53 2.97
C LYS A 316 0.95 13.15 1.57
N ILE A 317 2.11 12.97 0.93
CA ILE A 317 2.34 13.42 -0.45
C ILE A 317 1.83 12.33 -1.37
N ASP A 318 0.86 12.71 -2.25
CA ASP A 318 0.27 11.81 -3.23
C ASP A 318 1.34 11.15 -4.12
N LYS A 319 1.12 9.86 -4.39
CA LYS A 319 1.98 9.03 -5.24
C LYS A 319 2.27 9.60 -6.62
N MET A 320 1.36 10.44 -7.19
CA MET A 320 1.57 11.03 -8.51
C MET A 320 2.88 11.83 -8.60
N PHE A 321 3.32 12.45 -7.49
CA PHE A 321 4.58 13.18 -7.41
C PHE A 321 5.77 12.27 -7.13
N ILE A 322 5.53 11.12 -6.50
CA ILE A 322 6.57 10.18 -6.08
C ILE A 322 6.95 9.22 -7.21
N THR A 323 5.98 8.76 -7.99
CA THR A 323 6.20 7.82 -9.10
C THR A 323 7.18 8.38 -10.14
N GLN A 324 7.11 9.68 -10.42
CA GLN A 324 8.00 10.35 -11.37
C GLN A 324 9.18 11.10 -10.73
N LEU A 325 9.41 10.92 -9.44
CA LEU A 325 10.39 11.68 -8.66
C LEU A 325 11.82 11.62 -9.22
N THR A 326 12.19 10.49 -9.83
CA THR A 326 13.54 10.29 -10.40
C THR A 326 13.65 10.62 -11.89
N SER A 327 12.54 10.77 -12.60
CA SER A 327 12.48 11.04 -14.04
C SER A 327 12.04 12.46 -14.40
N SER A 328 11.28 13.11 -13.53
CA SER A 328 10.79 14.47 -13.71
C SER A 328 11.80 15.50 -13.18
N HIS A 329 11.88 16.68 -13.83
CA HIS A 329 12.66 17.82 -13.32
C HIS A 329 11.86 18.70 -12.34
N ARG A 330 10.54 18.60 -12.32
CA ARG A 330 9.64 19.45 -11.52
C ARG A 330 9.23 18.80 -10.21
N ASP A 331 8.95 17.50 -10.22
CA ASP A 331 8.40 16.79 -9.07
C ASP A 331 9.36 16.80 -7.87
N PRO A 332 10.71 16.68 -8.03
CA PRO A 332 11.62 16.86 -6.91
C PRO A 332 11.53 18.22 -6.22
N LEU A 333 11.26 19.28 -6.98
CA LEU A 333 11.11 20.63 -6.42
C LEU A 333 9.78 20.79 -5.68
N ILE A 334 8.70 20.20 -6.21
CA ILE A 334 7.38 20.19 -5.58
C ILE A 334 7.46 19.41 -4.27
N VAL A 335 7.95 18.17 -4.31
CA VAL A 335 8.10 17.30 -3.14
C VAL A 335 8.95 17.96 -2.07
N ARG A 336 10.10 18.55 -2.43
CA ARG A 336 10.97 19.27 -1.48
C ARG A 336 10.23 20.44 -0.84
N SER A 337 9.53 21.25 -1.63
CA SER A 337 8.77 22.40 -1.13
C SER A 337 7.63 21.96 -0.20
N THR A 338 6.98 20.84 -0.50
CA THR A 338 5.93 20.26 0.34
C THR A 338 6.49 19.76 1.67
N ILE A 339 7.65 19.09 1.66
CA ILE A 339 8.35 18.66 2.90
C ILE A 339 8.69 19.88 3.77
N ASP A 340 9.31 20.90 3.19
CA ASP A 340 9.69 22.12 3.92
C ASP A 340 8.44 22.85 4.49
N LEU A 341 7.34 22.88 3.74
CA LEU A 341 6.06 23.44 4.19
C LEU A 341 5.47 22.67 5.37
N ALA A 342 5.38 21.35 5.27
CA ALA A 342 4.82 20.50 6.32
C ALA A 342 5.63 20.62 7.62
N HIS A 343 6.96 20.62 7.54
CA HIS A 343 7.84 20.84 8.69
C HIS A 343 7.66 22.25 9.31
N ALA A 344 7.43 23.28 8.47
CA ALA A 344 7.13 24.63 8.97
C ALA A 344 5.77 24.70 9.70
N LEU A 345 4.87 23.73 9.44
CA LEU A 345 3.59 23.56 10.11
C LEU A 345 3.62 22.53 11.26
N GLU A 346 4.81 22.06 11.63
CA GLU A 346 5.02 21.05 12.69
C GLU A 346 4.33 19.69 12.40
N MET A 347 4.28 19.31 11.11
CA MET A 347 3.75 18.03 10.64
C MET A 347 4.90 17.13 10.16
N GLU A 348 4.81 15.82 10.42
CA GLU A 348 5.62 14.82 9.74
C GLU A 348 5.13 14.62 8.31
N VAL A 349 6.04 14.19 7.42
CA VAL A 349 5.71 13.98 6.01
C VAL A 349 5.83 12.50 5.66
N THR A 350 4.75 11.96 5.11
CA THR A 350 4.71 10.62 4.50
C THR A 350 4.73 10.75 2.98
N ALA A 351 5.69 10.11 2.32
CA ALA A 351 5.67 9.96 0.86
C ALA A 351 5.01 8.63 0.50
N GLU A 352 3.97 8.70 -0.34
CA GLU A 352 3.24 7.54 -0.80
C GLU A 352 3.73 7.00 -2.14
N GLY A 353 3.42 5.73 -2.43
CA GLY A 353 3.77 5.11 -3.71
C GLY A 353 5.27 5.00 -3.94
N VAL A 354 6.06 4.80 -2.87
CA VAL A 354 7.51 4.56 -3.01
C VAL A 354 7.74 3.14 -3.52
N GLU A 355 8.15 3.02 -4.78
CA GLU A 355 8.33 1.74 -5.46
C GLU A 355 9.79 1.42 -5.77
N THR A 356 10.67 2.43 -5.78
CA THR A 356 12.08 2.24 -6.17
C THR A 356 13.06 2.66 -5.07
N PRO A 357 14.22 1.96 -4.94
CA PRO A 357 15.28 2.38 -4.02
C PRO A 357 15.84 3.78 -4.32
N ALA A 358 15.80 4.20 -5.58
CA ALA A 358 16.24 5.52 -6.00
C ALA A 358 15.32 6.63 -5.47
N ALA A 359 13.99 6.43 -5.53
CA ALA A 359 13.02 7.35 -4.95
C ALA A 359 13.20 7.44 -3.42
N LEU A 360 13.34 6.30 -2.74
CA LEU A 360 13.61 6.26 -1.29
C LEU A 360 14.87 7.03 -0.90
N ALA A 361 15.98 6.83 -1.64
CA ALA A 361 17.23 7.55 -1.37
C ALA A 361 17.06 9.07 -1.54
N LEU A 362 16.35 9.50 -2.58
CA LEU A 362 16.09 10.92 -2.84
C LEU A 362 15.19 11.53 -1.76
N LEU A 363 14.11 10.86 -1.36
CA LEU A 363 13.23 11.28 -0.26
C LEU A 363 13.99 11.39 1.06
N SER A 364 14.89 10.46 1.35
CA SER A 364 15.76 10.52 2.53
C SER A 364 16.64 11.78 2.53
N VAL A 365 17.24 12.13 1.39
CA VAL A 365 18.04 13.36 1.24
C VAL A 365 17.17 14.61 1.35
N MET A 366 15.95 14.57 0.86
CA MET A 366 14.98 15.65 0.98
C MET A 366 14.44 15.86 2.40
N GLY A 367 14.69 14.91 3.32
CA GLY A 367 14.26 14.99 4.71
C GLY A 367 12.83 14.52 4.95
N CYS A 368 12.28 13.68 4.07
CA CYS A 368 11.00 13.00 4.31
C CYS A 368 11.09 12.14 5.57
N ASP A 369 10.04 12.15 6.39
CA ASP A 369 10.03 11.46 7.69
C ASP A 369 9.59 10.01 7.56
N LEU A 370 8.51 9.79 6.83
CA LEU A 370 7.86 8.48 6.66
C LEU A 370 7.73 8.15 5.17
N VAL A 371 7.76 6.87 4.87
CA VAL A 371 7.55 6.36 3.52
C VAL A 371 6.60 5.17 3.53
N GLN A 372 5.74 5.11 2.51
CA GLN A 372 4.81 4.04 2.26
C GLN A 372 4.81 3.69 0.77
N GLY A 373 4.76 2.41 0.44
CA GLY A 373 4.73 1.97 -0.95
C GLY A 373 5.19 0.53 -1.13
N TYR A 374 5.13 0.05 -2.36
CA TYR A 374 5.39 -1.35 -2.68
C TYR A 374 6.84 -1.77 -2.54
N LEU A 375 7.77 -0.81 -2.53
CA LEU A 375 9.16 -1.08 -2.15
C LEU A 375 9.27 -1.62 -0.71
N ILE A 376 8.35 -1.20 0.18
CA ILE A 376 8.35 -1.56 1.59
C ILE A 376 7.49 -2.79 1.79
N SER A 377 6.20 -2.67 1.51
CA SER A 377 5.23 -3.76 1.57
C SER A 377 3.97 -3.37 0.79
N ARG A 378 3.35 -4.32 0.12
CA ARG A 378 1.96 -4.19 -0.29
C ARG A 378 1.05 -4.24 0.94
N PRO A 379 -0.22 -3.83 0.82
CA PRO A 379 -1.20 -4.10 1.86
C PRO A 379 -1.29 -5.60 2.16
N VAL A 380 -1.10 -5.99 3.41
CA VAL A 380 -1.04 -7.39 3.84
C VAL A 380 -2.10 -7.70 4.89
N PRO A 381 -2.57 -8.95 4.99
CA PRO A 381 -3.44 -9.38 6.08
C PRO A 381 -2.80 -9.18 7.45
N PHE A 382 -3.62 -9.03 8.49
CA PHE A 382 -3.16 -8.81 9.87
C PHE A 382 -2.08 -9.79 10.36
N PRO A 383 -2.17 -11.13 10.12
CA PRO A 383 -1.11 -12.05 10.54
C PRO A 383 0.24 -11.77 9.86
N ALA A 384 0.22 -11.35 8.59
CA ALA A 384 1.43 -11.01 7.85
C ALA A 384 2.05 -9.69 8.36
N LEU A 385 1.22 -8.71 8.76
CA LEU A 385 1.72 -7.51 9.45
C LEU A 385 2.44 -7.88 10.75
N CYS A 386 1.84 -8.74 11.59
CA CYS A 386 2.46 -9.21 12.83
C CYS A 386 3.83 -9.89 12.57
N SER A 387 3.90 -10.75 11.54
CA SER A 387 5.17 -11.39 11.16
C SER A 387 6.21 -10.37 10.70
N TYR A 388 5.80 -9.38 9.92
CA TYR A 388 6.68 -8.32 9.43
C TYR A 388 7.27 -7.49 10.56
N LEU A 389 6.45 -7.11 11.55
CA LEU A 389 6.89 -6.37 12.75
C LEU A 389 7.86 -7.21 13.61
N GLY A 390 7.54 -8.47 13.85
CA GLY A 390 8.40 -9.38 14.62
C GLY A 390 9.77 -9.60 13.97
N GLU A 391 9.86 -9.65 12.64
CA GLU A 391 11.13 -9.74 11.92
C GLU A 391 11.98 -8.47 12.06
N GLN A 392 11.36 -7.30 12.05
CA GLN A 392 12.05 -6.03 12.24
C GLN A 392 12.64 -5.92 13.65
N ASP A 393 11.90 -6.33 14.68
CA ASP A 393 12.38 -6.32 16.07
C ASP A 393 13.57 -7.26 16.25
N GLN A 394 13.53 -8.48 15.68
CA GLN A 394 14.65 -9.41 15.72
C GLN A 394 15.90 -8.86 15.02
N LEU A 395 15.75 -8.16 13.92
CA LEU A 395 16.86 -7.51 13.22
C LEU A 395 17.46 -6.38 14.06
N ALA A 396 16.61 -5.57 14.70
CA ALA A 396 17.03 -4.47 15.56
C ALA A 396 17.78 -5.00 16.78
N GLU A 397 17.29 -6.04 17.44
CA GLU A 397 17.96 -6.71 18.57
C GLU A 397 19.30 -7.33 18.15
N THR A 398 19.34 -7.98 16.98
CA THR A 398 20.57 -8.57 16.44
C THR A 398 21.63 -7.51 16.13
N MET A 399 21.21 -6.35 15.61
CA MET A 399 22.10 -5.22 15.35
C MET A 399 22.55 -4.55 16.66
N ALA A 400 21.67 -4.42 17.64
CA ALA A 400 22.00 -3.87 18.96
C ALA A 400 22.94 -4.78 19.77
N SER A 401 22.80 -6.09 19.61
CA SER A 401 23.64 -7.09 20.32
C SER A 401 24.99 -7.36 19.65
N ARG A 402 25.26 -6.80 18.45
CA ARG A 402 26.59 -6.88 17.85
C ARG A 402 27.58 -6.11 18.72
N PRO A 403 28.61 -6.74 19.29
CA PRO A 403 29.63 -6.05 20.08
C PRO A 403 30.27 -4.98 19.20
N VAL A 404 30.41 -3.78 19.75
CA VAL A 404 31.07 -2.61 19.10
C VAL A 404 32.57 -2.88 19.03
N PHE A 405 32.99 -3.81 18.17
CA PHE A 405 34.41 -4.11 17.94
C PHE A 405 35.07 -3.19 16.90
N LEU A 406 34.43 -2.13 16.45
CA LEU A 406 34.98 -1.19 15.45
C LEU A 406 34.84 0.28 15.86
N ARG A 407 35.24 0.59 17.13
CA ARG A 407 35.58 1.97 17.52
C ARG A 407 36.91 2.00 18.26
N SER A 408 37.95 1.42 17.69
CA SER A 408 39.31 1.82 18.01
C SER A 408 39.76 2.82 16.95
N GLY A 409 39.60 4.09 17.26
CA GLY A 409 40.16 5.14 16.45
C GLY A 409 41.69 5.00 16.40
N SER A 410 42.23 4.76 15.22
CA SER A 410 43.63 5.02 14.97
C SER A 410 43.80 6.54 14.90
N SER A 411 44.33 7.10 16.01
CA SER A 411 44.88 8.42 16.02
C SER A 411 46.09 8.48 15.06
N TRP A 412 45.95 9.10 13.94
CA TRP A 412 47.11 9.51 13.11
C TRP A 412 47.76 10.72 13.77
N THR A 413 48.77 10.50 14.55
CA THR A 413 49.75 11.54 14.93
C THR A 413 50.66 11.74 13.74
N ARG A 414 50.59 12.95 13.13
CA ARG A 414 51.62 13.43 12.19
C ARG A 414 52.96 13.61 12.99
N ALA A 415 54.01 13.00 12.47
CA ALA A 415 55.38 13.42 12.66
C ALA A 415 55.79 14.31 11.53
#